data_55536e6e4d8a965e8f6fb9ddc9893545
#
_entry.id   55536e6e4d8a965e8f6fb9ddc9893545
#
_cell.length_a   1.000
_cell.length_b   1.000
_cell.length_c   1.000
_cell.angle_alpha   90.00
_cell.angle_beta   90.00
_cell.angle_gamma   90.00
#
_symmetry.space_group_name_H-M   'P 1'
#
loop_
_entity.id
_entity.type
_entity.pdbx_description
1 polymer ?
#
loop_
_entity_poly.entity_id
_entity_poly.type
_entity_poly.pdbx_seq_one_letter_code
_entity_poly.pdbx_strand_id
1 'polypeptide(L)'
;FVVIGFEYKKVTKSLPKSLDKIIYNNDWSKGMAKSINNAIASLPNNIDGNMIILGDMPLIKVKTINKLRDSFLKNNGEKIIYADHFGEQANPVIFPKKYFNKILDLNGDKGCKNIISQNRKNSLGVSIDSSEVIFDCDTKEDYSDLVSMKFDNV
;
A
#
# COMPACT_ATOMS: atom_id res chain seq x y z
N PHE A 1 8.78 6.33 -1.44
CA PHE A 1 8.80 6.73 -0.03
C PHE A 1 8.50 5.53 0.84
N VAL A 2 9.21 5.35 1.96
CA VAL A 2 8.98 4.28 2.93
C VAL A 2 8.73 4.91 4.29
N VAL A 3 7.64 4.50 4.95
CA VAL A 3 7.34 4.90 6.33
C VAL A 3 7.72 3.75 7.26
N ILE A 4 8.51 4.06 8.27
CA ILE A 4 8.98 3.10 9.28
C ILE A 4 8.66 3.59 10.68
N GLY A 5 8.46 2.66 11.61
CA GLY A 5 8.11 2.96 13.00
C GLY A 5 8.85 2.05 13.96
N PHE A 6 8.23 0.95 14.35
CA PHE A 6 8.84 -0.02 15.26
C PHE A 6 10.18 -0.53 14.72
N GLU A 7 11.16 -0.68 15.61
CA GLU A 7 12.52 -1.14 15.27
C GLU A 7 13.20 -0.39 14.10
N TYR A 8 12.84 0.90 13.89
CA TYR A 8 13.29 1.70 12.76
C TYR A 8 14.79 1.58 12.46
N LYS A 9 15.66 1.49 13.50
CA LYS A 9 17.11 1.34 13.32
C LYS A 9 17.51 0.05 12.60
N LYS A 10 16.78 -1.05 12.85
CA LYS A 10 17.00 -2.32 12.17
C LYS A 10 16.46 -2.27 10.76
N VAL A 11 15.21 -1.81 10.61
CA VAL A 11 14.55 -1.71 9.31
C VAL A 11 15.34 -0.82 8.35
N THR A 12 15.80 0.35 8.80
CA THR A 12 16.59 1.28 7.97
C THR A 12 17.85 0.64 7.40
N LYS A 13 18.51 -0.24 8.15
CA LYS A 13 19.73 -0.94 7.68
C LYS A 13 19.45 -1.91 6.54
N SER A 14 18.23 -2.44 6.45
CA SER A 14 17.81 -3.40 5.42
C SER A 14 17.20 -2.73 4.19
N LEU A 15 16.91 -1.42 4.25
CA LEU A 15 16.32 -0.71 3.13
C LEU A 15 17.35 -0.39 2.04
N PRO A 16 16.92 -0.42 0.76
CA PRO A 16 17.76 0.00 -0.36
C PRO A 16 18.21 1.46 -0.22
N LYS A 17 19.47 1.74 -0.58
CA LYS A 17 20.01 3.12 -0.59
C LYS A 17 19.39 4.01 -1.68
N SER A 18 18.70 3.41 -2.66
CA SER A 18 18.06 4.10 -3.79
C SER A 18 16.68 4.66 -3.46
N LEU A 19 16.24 4.62 -2.21
CA LEU A 19 14.95 5.19 -1.81
C LEU A 19 15.01 6.72 -1.81
N ASP A 20 13.99 7.35 -2.40
CA ASP A 20 13.88 8.81 -2.42
C ASP A 20 13.71 9.41 -1.02
N LYS A 21 12.93 8.74 -0.16
CA LYS A 21 12.66 9.21 1.19
C LYS A 21 12.31 8.10 2.15
N ILE A 22 12.90 8.15 3.33
CA ILE A 22 12.52 7.36 4.51
C ILE A 22 11.87 8.31 5.52
N ILE A 23 10.68 7.97 5.97
CA ILE A 23 9.86 8.76 6.90
C ILE A 23 9.77 7.98 8.21
N TYR A 24 10.21 8.59 9.30
CA TYR A 24 10.08 7.99 10.62
C TYR A 24 8.77 8.41 11.29
N ASN A 25 7.94 7.43 11.61
CA ASN A 25 6.69 7.63 12.35
C ASN A 25 6.93 7.40 13.85
N ASN A 26 7.06 8.48 14.63
CA ASN A 26 7.19 8.42 16.09
C ASN A 26 5.92 7.88 16.77
N ASP A 27 4.78 8.04 16.12
CA ASP A 27 3.46 7.66 16.63
C ASP A 27 2.98 6.30 16.10
N TRP A 28 3.90 5.42 15.66
CA TRP A 28 3.56 4.12 15.06
C TRP A 28 2.63 3.28 15.94
N SER A 29 2.76 3.36 17.27
CA SER A 29 1.90 2.63 18.22
C SER A 29 0.45 3.13 18.29
N LYS A 30 0.15 4.28 17.66
CA LYS A 30 -1.23 4.84 17.59
C LYS A 30 -2.03 4.29 16.39
N GLY A 31 -1.50 3.27 15.72
CA GLY A 31 -2.18 2.57 14.64
C GLY A 31 -1.71 2.94 13.23
N MET A 32 -2.15 2.14 12.26
CA MET A 32 -1.77 2.23 10.84
C MET A 32 -2.04 3.62 10.24
N ALA A 33 -3.15 4.27 10.62
CA ALA A 33 -3.53 5.58 10.09
C ALA A 33 -2.40 6.62 10.24
N LYS A 34 -1.63 6.59 11.35
CA LYS A 34 -0.52 7.54 11.55
C LYS A 34 0.61 7.34 10.55
N SER A 35 0.92 6.10 10.18
CA SER A 35 1.91 5.82 9.13
C SER A 35 1.44 6.33 7.77
N ILE A 36 0.19 6.10 7.42
CA ILE A 36 -0.40 6.58 6.17
C ILE A 36 -0.44 8.11 6.14
N ASN A 37 -0.85 8.76 7.24
CA ASN A 37 -0.89 10.22 7.35
C ASN A 37 0.51 10.83 7.15
N ASN A 38 1.55 10.26 7.79
CA ASN A 38 2.92 10.72 7.61
C ASN A 38 3.41 10.55 6.16
N ALA A 39 3.03 9.46 5.49
CA ALA A 39 3.31 9.28 4.08
C ALA A 39 2.69 10.39 3.24
N ILE A 40 1.38 10.58 3.36
CA ILE A 40 0.61 11.56 2.57
C ILE A 40 1.10 12.99 2.83
N ALA A 41 1.33 13.37 4.10
CA ALA A 41 1.84 14.69 4.46
C ALA A 41 3.26 14.97 3.91
N SER A 42 4.01 13.92 3.57
CA SER A 42 5.38 14.03 3.05
C SER A 42 5.45 14.10 1.52
N LEU A 43 4.34 13.92 0.82
CA LEU A 43 4.30 13.89 -0.65
C LEU A 43 4.52 15.28 -1.26
N PRO A 44 5.14 15.37 -2.44
CA PRO A 44 5.24 16.60 -3.18
C PRO A 44 3.86 17.14 -3.60
N ASN A 45 3.75 18.45 -3.76
CA ASN A 45 2.49 19.09 -4.15
C ASN A 45 2.09 18.84 -5.61
N ASN A 46 3.03 18.45 -6.46
CA ASN A 46 2.87 18.31 -7.91
C ASN A 46 2.58 16.87 -8.36
N ILE A 47 1.88 16.08 -7.54
CA ILE A 47 1.49 14.71 -7.87
C ILE A 47 -0.03 14.59 -8.02
N ASP A 48 -0.49 13.65 -8.84
CA ASP A 48 -1.90 13.42 -9.13
C ASP A 48 -2.52 12.39 -8.20
N GLY A 49 -1.71 11.49 -7.65
CA GLY A 49 -2.16 10.44 -6.74
C GLY A 49 -1.01 9.71 -6.07
N ASN A 50 -1.35 8.81 -5.16
CA ASN A 50 -0.38 7.99 -4.42
C ASN A 50 -0.83 6.54 -4.35
N MET A 51 0.09 5.60 -4.62
CA MET A 51 -0.12 4.17 -4.40
C MET A 51 0.37 3.80 -3.01
N ILE A 52 -0.50 3.20 -2.22
CA ILE A 52 -0.17 2.65 -0.90
C ILE A 52 0.07 1.15 -1.07
N ILE A 53 1.27 0.72 -0.67
CA ILE A 53 1.69 -0.69 -0.65
C ILE A 53 2.09 -1.01 0.78
N LEU A 54 1.63 -2.13 1.31
CA LEU A 54 2.00 -2.58 2.65
C LEU A 54 3.36 -3.29 2.63
N GLY A 55 4.15 -3.10 3.68
CA GLY A 55 5.51 -3.64 3.77
C GLY A 55 5.58 -5.15 4.04
N ASP A 56 4.49 -5.74 4.48
CA ASP A 56 4.29 -7.16 4.80
C ASP A 56 3.77 -7.99 3.61
N MET A 57 3.63 -7.38 2.43
CA MET A 57 3.18 -8.04 1.19
C MET A 57 4.34 -8.32 0.21
N PRO A 58 5.22 -9.29 0.50
CA PRO A 58 6.47 -9.50 -0.24
C PRO A 58 6.26 -10.11 -1.63
N LEU A 59 5.09 -10.65 -1.94
CA LEU A 59 4.78 -11.32 -3.20
C LEU A 59 4.26 -10.39 -4.29
N ILE A 60 3.98 -9.12 -3.99
CA ILE A 60 3.50 -8.14 -4.96
C ILE A 60 4.47 -8.00 -6.13
N LYS A 61 3.96 -8.24 -7.34
CA LYS A 61 4.73 -8.19 -8.57
C LYS A 61 4.69 -6.82 -9.22
N VAL A 62 5.78 -6.45 -9.88
CA VAL A 62 5.86 -5.22 -10.71
C VAL A 62 4.74 -5.16 -11.76
N LYS A 63 4.35 -6.31 -12.33
CA LYS A 63 3.22 -6.41 -13.28
C LYS A 63 1.91 -5.91 -12.65
N THR A 64 1.63 -6.27 -11.41
CA THR A 64 0.43 -5.85 -10.69
C THR A 64 0.47 -4.35 -10.39
N ILE A 65 1.60 -3.82 -9.92
CA ILE A 65 1.81 -2.39 -9.72
C ILE A 65 1.54 -1.62 -11.01
N ASN A 66 2.11 -2.08 -12.15
CA ASN A 66 1.91 -1.45 -13.44
C ASN A 66 0.44 -1.52 -13.90
N LYS A 67 -0.25 -2.65 -13.70
CA LYS A 67 -1.66 -2.81 -14.06
C LYS A 67 -2.57 -1.82 -13.31
N LEU A 68 -2.32 -1.61 -12.02
CA LEU A 68 -3.04 -0.63 -11.21
C LEU A 68 -2.73 0.80 -11.66
N ARG A 69 -1.45 1.13 -11.87
CA ARG A 69 -1.03 2.45 -12.39
C ARG A 69 -1.68 2.75 -13.72
N ASP A 70 -1.65 1.82 -14.66
CA ASP A 70 -2.21 2.02 -16.01
C ASP A 70 -3.73 2.21 -15.94
N SER A 71 -4.42 1.48 -15.02
CA SER A 71 -5.83 1.71 -14.75
C SER A 71 -6.10 3.11 -14.19
N PHE A 72 -5.24 3.60 -13.28
CA PHE A 72 -5.33 4.95 -12.74
C PHE A 72 -5.21 6.02 -13.86
N LEU A 73 -4.21 5.88 -14.70
CA LEU A 73 -3.98 6.79 -15.83
C LEU A 73 -5.13 6.76 -16.85
N LYS A 74 -5.65 5.58 -17.19
CA LYS A 74 -6.82 5.42 -18.07
C LYS A 74 -8.09 6.09 -17.55
N ASN A 75 -8.19 6.28 -16.24
CA ASN A 75 -9.28 7.00 -15.58
C ASN A 75 -8.92 8.46 -15.25
N ASN A 76 -7.94 9.04 -15.95
CA ASN A 76 -7.46 10.42 -15.80
C ASN A 76 -7.05 10.79 -14.37
N GLY A 77 -6.62 9.83 -13.56
CA GLY A 77 -6.28 10.05 -12.15
C GLY A 77 -7.48 10.39 -11.25
N GLU A 78 -8.71 10.16 -11.69
CA GLU A 78 -9.91 10.61 -10.99
C GLU A 78 -10.54 9.56 -10.07
N LYS A 79 -10.26 8.26 -10.31
CA LYS A 79 -10.83 7.16 -9.51
C LYS A 79 -9.83 6.60 -8.52
N ILE A 80 -10.33 6.13 -7.37
CA ILE A 80 -9.58 5.24 -6.49
C ILE A 80 -9.44 3.91 -7.21
N ILE A 81 -8.21 3.42 -7.35
CA ILE A 81 -7.94 2.12 -7.99
C ILE A 81 -7.40 1.17 -6.92
N TYR A 82 -7.97 -0.01 -6.82
CA TYR A 82 -7.52 -1.03 -5.87
C TYR A 82 -7.37 -2.40 -6.54
N ALA A 83 -6.52 -3.24 -6.00
CA ALA A 83 -6.48 -4.64 -6.39
C ALA A 83 -7.77 -5.32 -5.96
N ASP A 84 -8.41 -6.04 -6.88
CA ASP A 84 -9.60 -6.84 -6.63
C ASP A 84 -9.26 -8.32 -6.77
N HIS A 85 -9.48 -9.09 -5.73
CA HIS A 85 -9.27 -10.54 -5.74
C HIS A 85 -10.61 -11.25 -5.61
N PHE A 86 -11.12 -11.75 -6.72
CA PHE A 86 -12.42 -12.43 -6.80
C PHE A 86 -13.60 -11.63 -6.19
N GLY A 87 -13.63 -10.32 -6.39
CA GLY A 87 -14.67 -9.42 -5.88
C GLY A 87 -14.37 -8.86 -4.48
N GLU A 88 -13.27 -9.24 -3.86
CA GLU A 88 -12.81 -8.69 -2.59
C GLU A 88 -11.75 -7.62 -2.78
N GLN A 89 -11.91 -6.52 -2.04
CA GLN A 89 -10.95 -5.43 -2.05
C GLN A 89 -9.64 -5.86 -1.40
N ALA A 90 -8.54 -5.70 -2.14
CA ALA A 90 -7.18 -6.03 -1.71
C ALA A 90 -6.21 -4.84 -1.91
N ASN A 91 -4.97 -5.02 -1.49
CA ASN A 91 -3.87 -4.09 -1.72
C ASN A 91 -3.04 -4.52 -2.95
N PRO A 92 -2.34 -3.59 -3.62
CA PRO A 92 -2.20 -2.14 -3.36
C PRO A 92 -3.44 -1.31 -3.73
N VAL A 93 -3.48 -0.06 -3.23
CA VAL A 93 -4.53 0.92 -3.57
C VAL A 93 -3.91 2.23 -4.02
N ILE A 94 -4.45 2.84 -5.09
CA ILE A 94 -4.08 4.18 -5.55
C ILE A 94 -5.20 5.15 -5.20
N PHE A 95 -4.84 6.23 -4.52
CA PHE A 95 -5.74 7.33 -4.20
C PHE A 95 -5.40 8.56 -5.03
N PRO A 96 -6.38 9.14 -5.76
CA PRO A 96 -6.25 10.48 -6.32
C PRO A 96 -5.96 11.53 -5.24
N LYS A 97 -5.24 12.58 -5.60
CA LYS A 97 -4.90 13.70 -4.71
C LYS A 97 -6.11 14.29 -3.98
N LYS A 98 -7.26 14.36 -4.62
CA LYS A 98 -8.51 14.86 -4.01
C LYS A 98 -8.97 14.11 -2.74
N TYR A 99 -8.43 12.90 -2.49
CA TYR A 99 -8.72 12.12 -1.29
C TYR A 99 -7.68 12.31 -0.18
N PHE A 100 -6.60 13.04 -0.40
CA PHE A 100 -5.51 13.15 0.59
C PHE A 100 -5.99 13.76 1.91
N ASN A 101 -6.82 14.81 1.87
CA ASN A 101 -7.38 15.37 3.10
C ASN A 101 -8.20 14.35 3.89
N LYS A 102 -9.03 13.54 3.21
CA LYS A 102 -9.79 12.46 3.87
C LYS A 102 -8.86 11.38 4.48
N ILE A 103 -7.72 11.12 3.85
CA ILE A 103 -6.73 10.19 4.40
C ILE A 103 -6.04 10.79 5.62
N LEU A 104 -5.71 12.08 5.60
CA LEU A 104 -5.10 12.78 6.74
C LEU A 104 -6.01 12.83 7.97
N ASP A 105 -7.33 12.76 7.79
CA ASP A 105 -8.33 12.71 8.86
C ASP A 105 -8.49 11.31 9.47
N LEU A 106 -7.84 10.25 8.90
CA LEU A 106 -7.91 8.90 9.45
C LEU A 106 -7.22 8.80 10.80
N ASN A 107 -7.80 7.99 11.69
CA ASN A 107 -7.27 7.72 13.02
C ASN A 107 -7.37 6.23 13.39
N GLY A 108 -6.47 5.79 14.28
CA GLY A 108 -6.41 4.42 14.79
C GLY A 108 -5.98 3.40 13.73
N ASP A 109 -6.44 2.17 13.87
CA ASP A 109 -6.08 1.04 12.97
C ASP A 109 -6.98 0.93 11.74
N LYS A 110 -7.91 1.86 11.56
CA LYS A 110 -8.76 1.90 10.37
C LYS A 110 -7.91 2.36 9.19
N GLY A 111 -7.57 1.43 8.33
CA GLY A 111 -6.93 1.72 7.05
C GLY A 111 -7.88 2.45 6.09
N CYS A 112 -7.44 2.63 4.85
CA CYS A 112 -8.20 3.38 3.84
C CYS A 112 -9.45 2.65 3.31
N LYS A 113 -9.80 1.45 3.81
CA LYS A 113 -10.98 0.68 3.36
C LYS A 113 -12.29 1.47 3.46
N ASN A 114 -12.47 2.25 4.54
CA ASN A 114 -13.67 3.08 4.71
C ASN A 114 -13.79 4.18 3.64
N ILE A 115 -12.68 4.77 3.20
CA ILE A 115 -12.71 5.78 2.14
C ILE A 115 -13.20 5.15 0.84
N ILE A 116 -12.76 3.93 0.51
CA ILE A 116 -13.18 3.21 -0.69
C ILE A 116 -14.67 2.86 -0.61
N SER A 117 -15.12 2.29 0.52
CA SER A 117 -16.52 1.89 0.71
C SER A 117 -17.52 3.06 0.61
N GLN A 118 -17.12 4.24 1.12
CA GLN A 118 -17.91 5.47 1.03
C GLN A 118 -17.88 6.10 -0.37
N ASN A 119 -16.94 5.71 -1.22
CA ASN A 119 -16.75 6.29 -2.55
C ASN A 119 -16.83 5.23 -3.67
N ARG A 120 -17.65 4.20 -3.51
CA ARG A 120 -17.76 3.06 -4.46
C ARG A 120 -17.97 3.48 -5.91
N LYS A 121 -18.80 4.50 -6.17
CA LYS A 121 -19.05 5.03 -7.54
C LYS A 121 -17.79 5.64 -8.19
N ASN A 122 -16.86 6.12 -7.37
CA ASN A 122 -15.58 6.71 -7.77
C ASN A 122 -14.39 5.77 -7.50
N SER A 123 -14.66 4.50 -7.31
CA SER A 123 -13.63 3.47 -7.09
C SER A 123 -13.75 2.39 -8.17
N LEU A 124 -12.62 1.79 -8.51
CA LEU A 124 -12.54 0.72 -9.51
C LEU A 124 -11.60 -0.38 -9.02
N GLY A 125 -12.12 -1.58 -8.90
CA GLY A 125 -11.33 -2.79 -8.67
C GLY A 125 -10.67 -3.26 -9.96
N VAL A 126 -9.40 -3.59 -9.89
CA VAL A 126 -8.64 -4.21 -10.98
C VAL A 126 -8.44 -5.67 -10.62
N SER A 127 -9.06 -6.57 -11.37
CA SER A 127 -8.99 -8.01 -11.12
C SER A 127 -7.56 -8.53 -11.15
N ILE A 128 -7.15 -9.16 -10.06
CA ILE A 128 -5.87 -9.84 -9.88
C ILE A 128 -6.14 -11.23 -9.32
N ASP A 129 -6.00 -12.24 -10.15
CA ASP A 129 -6.33 -13.63 -9.80
C ASP A 129 -5.26 -14.29 -8.92
N SER A 130 -4.08 -13.68 -8.83
CA SER A 130 -2.96 -14.15 -8.01
C SER A 130 -3.16 -13.79 -6.54
N SER A 131 -2.86 -14.73 -5.63
CA SER A 131 -2.89 -14.53 -4.18
C SER A 131 -1.88 -13.50 -3.66
N GLU A 132 -0.97 -13.00 -4.50
CA GLU A 132 0.03 -11.99 -4.11
C GLU A 132 -0.57 -10.72 -3.50
N VAL A 133 -1.84 -10.40 -3.81
CA VAL A 133 -2.55 -9.20 -3.34
C VAL A 133 -3.31 -9.40 -2.03
N ILE A 134 -3.33 -10.63 -1.52
CA ILE A 134 -3.98 -11.01 -0.24
C ILE A 134 -3.03 -11.72 0.72
N PHE A 135 -1.78 -12.01 0.30
CA PHE A 135 -0.79 -12.66 1.16
C PHE A 135 -0.03 -11.61 1.97
N ASP A 136 -0.24 -11.61 3.27
CA ASP A 136 0.48 -10.81 4.25
C ASP A 136 1.44 -11.73 5.02
N CYS A 137 2.68 -11.32 5.25
CA CYS A 137 3.69 -12.07 5.99
C CYS A 137 3.78 -11.54 7.43
N ASP A 138 2.86 -11.96 8.29
CA ASP A 138 2.69 -11.47 9.66
C ASP A 138 3.34 -12.39 10.70
N THR A 139 3.46 -13.68 10.41
CA THR A 139 3.95 -14.70 11.35
C THR A 139 5.27 -15.33 10.89
N LYS A 140 5.90 -16.13 11.78
CA LYS A 140 7.06 -16.93 11.42
C LYS A 140 6.70 -18.06 10.46
N GLU A 141 5.48 -18.57 10.57
CA GLU A 141 4.90 -19.57 9.68
C GLU A 141 4.77 -19.00 8.27
N ASP A 142 4.18 -17.81 8.11
CA ASP A 142 4.07 -17.13 6.81
C ASP A 142 5.45 -16.90 6.18
N TYR A 143 6.44 -16.53 7.01
CA TYR A 143 7.82 -16.36 6.53
C TYR A 143 8.43 -17.69 6.06
N SER A 144 8.19 -18.79 6.76
CA SER A 144 8.67 -20.11 6.37
C SER A 144 8.04 -20.56 5.04
N ASP A 145 6.74 -20.32 4.88
CA ASP A 145 6.01 -20.61 3.65
C ASP A 145 6.55 -19.76 2.48
N LEU A 146 6.79 -18.47 2.72
CA LEU A 146 7.39 -17.56 1.73
C LEU A 146 8.77 -18.05 1.25
N VAL A 147 9.60 -18.54 2.18
CA VAL A 147 10.94 -19.06 1.85
C VAL A 147 10.82 -20.35 1.01
N SER A 148 9.90 -21.27 1.37
CA SER A 148 9.68 -22.50 0.60
C SER A 148 9.20 -22.24 -0.82
N MET A 149 8.26 -21.28 -1.02
CA MET A 149 7.77 -20.86 -2.34
C MET A 149 8.90 -20.36 -3.28
N LYS A 150 9.97 -19.80 -2.75
CA LYS A 150 11.14 -19.36 -3.55
C LYS A 150 12.01 -20.49 -4.04
N PHE A 151 12.06 -21.60 -3.31
CA PHE A 151 12.91 -22.75 -3.68
C PHE A 151 12.24 -23.70 -4.67
N ASP A 152 10.92 -23.70 -4.77
CA ASP A 152 10.18 -24.54 -5.73
C ASP A 152 10.17 -23.98 -7.16
N ASN A 153 10.74 -22.81 -7.39
CA ASN A 153 10.81 -22.13 -8.69
C ASN A 153 12.25 -21.97 -9.24
N VAL A 154 13.21 -22.77 -8.77
CA VAL A 154 14.60 -22.80 -9.27
C VAL A 154 14.89 -24.10 -10.00
#